data_29a1d7d2702a935766e197122a942c62
#
_entry.id   29a1d7d2702a935766e197122a942c62
#
_cell.length_a   1.000
_cell.length_b   1.000
_cell.length_c   1.000
_cell.angle_alpha   90.00
_cell.angle_beta   90.00
_cell.angle_gamma   90.00
#
_symmetry.space_group_name_H-M   'P 1'
#
loop_
_entity.id
_entity.type
_entity.pdbx_description
1 polymer ?
#
loop_
_entity_poly.entity_id
_entity_poly.type
_entity_poly.pdbx_seq_one_letter_code
_entity_poly.pdbx_strand_id
1 'polypeptide(L)'
;LELCRLLQQQPVTRGIDFVCFDAEDAGTPEWAEGPADGRDTWCLGSAYWARQAVESGYKARYGVLLDMVGGRGCTFAREQVSLQYAQPVVDLIWHLAIQLGYGHFFPLTDGGYLIDDHVNVNSIARVPCLDIVPYFTDGPSNFGPTWHTLQDTPENIDPNVLKAVGQT
;
A
#
# COMPACT_ATOMS: atom_id res chain seq x y z
N LEU A 1 -3.22 -12.40 4.67
CA LEU A 1 -3.27 -13.65 5.46
C LEU A 1 -2.53 -14.81 4.77
N GLU A 2 -2.69 -15.00 3.45
CA GLU A 2 -2.01 -16.09 2.73
C GLU A 2 -0.48 -15.94 2.76
N LEU A 3 0.05 -14.74 2.58
CA LEU A 3 1.48 -14.47 2.74
C LEU A 3 1.98 -14.86 4.14
N CYS A 4 1.25 -14.50 5.21
CA CYS A 4 1.59 -14.94 6.57
C CYS A 4 1.69 -16.46 6.67
N ARG A 5 0.70 -17.17 6.11
CA ARG A 5 0.65 -18.63 6.15
C ARG A 5 1.83 -19.26 5.39
N LEU A 6 2.20 -18.72 4.24
CA LEU A 6 3.31 -19.20 3.44
C LEU A 6 4.66 -18.92 4.12
N LEU A 7 4.86 -17.73 4.64
CA LEU A 7 6.11 -17.33 5.29
C LEU A 7 6.38 -18.09 6.58
N GLN A 8 5.34 -18.50 7.33
CA GLN A 8 5.51 -19.38 8.49
C GLN A 8 6.15 -20.74 8.15
N GLN A 9 6.06 -21.18 6.89
CA GLN A 9 6.60 -22.45 6.41
C GLN A 9 8.02 -22.30 5.83
N GLN A 10 8.56 -21.09 5.78
CA GLN A 10 9.87 -20.81 5.21
C GLN A 10 10.89 -20.48 6.32
N PRO A 11 12.15 -20.91 6.17
CA PRO A 11 13.21 -20.50 7.08
C PRO A 11 13.53 -19.01 6.84
N VAL A 12 12.89 -18.14 7.59
CA VAL A 12 13.19 -16.71 7.54
C VAL A 12 14.33 -16.40 8.51
N THR A 13 15.32 -15.66 8.04
CA THR A 13 16.48 -15.24 8.86
C THR A 13 16.27 -13.90 9.56
N ARG A 14 15.15 -13.23 9.30
CA ARG A 14 14.79 -11.91 9.84
C ARG A 14 13.34 -11.95 10.32
N GLY A 15 13.03 -11.11 11.31
CA GLY A 15 11.66 -10.90 11.74
C GLY A 15 10.83 -10.26 10.61
N ILE A 16 9.59 -10.70 10.49
CA ILE A 16 8.58 -10.13 9.61
C ILE A 16 7.36 -9.86 10.48
N ASP A 17 6.95 -8.62 10.56
CA ASP A 17 5.75 -8.20 11.26
C ASP A 17 4.64 -7.95 10.25
N PHE A 18 3.47 -8.48 10.50
CA PHE A 18 2.26 -8.22 9.74
C PHE A 18 1.37 -7.29 10.57
N VAL A 19 1.12 -6.12 10.04
CA VAL A 19 0.28 -5.11 10.67
C VAL A 19 -0.95 -4.91 9.80
N CYS A 20 -2.14 -5.03 10.39
CA CYS A 20 -3.39 -4.69 9.74
C CYS A 20 -3.88 -3.39 10.37
N PHE A 21 -3.92 -2.34 9.58
CA PHE A 21 -4.46 -1.06 10.02
C PHE A 21 -5.98 -1.08 9.97
N ASP A 22 -6.61 -0.41 10.91
CA ASP A 22 -8.05 -0.13 10.92
C ASP A 22 -8.31 1.36 10.64
N ALA A 23 -9.57 1.70 10.41
CA ALA A 23 -10.01 3.07 10.19
C ALA A 23 -9.19 3.84 9.13
N GLU A 24 -8.73 3.15 8.07
CA GLU A 24 -8.10 3.78 6.92
C GLU A 24 -9.16 4.59 6.18
N ASP A 25 -10.29 3.99 5.81
CA ASP A 25 -11.42 4.56 5.08
C ASP A 25 -12.42 5.34 5.95
N ALA A 26 -12.10 5.67 7.19
CA ALA A 26 -12.98 6.43 8.09
C ALA A 26 -12.99 7.93 7.80
N GLY A 27 -12.38 8.35 6.70
CA GLY A 27 -12.19 9.74 6.32
C GLY A 27 -13.45 10.46 5.92
N THR A 28 -13.39 11.79 6.00
CA THR A 28 -14.45 12.67 5.51
C THR A 28 -14.15 13.03 4.06
N PRO A 29 -15.03 12.65 3.11
CA PRO A 29 -14.84 13.00 1.72
C PRO A 29 -14.83 14.53 1.49
N GLU A 30 -14.14 14.99 0.45
CA GLU A 30 -14.01 16.41 0.14
C GLU A 30 -15.34 17.16 -0.03
N TRP A 31 -16.40 16.45 -0.43
CA TRP A 31 -17.74 17.00 -0.60
C TRP A 31 -18.56 17.07 0.68
N ALA A 32 -18.05 16.53 1.80
CA ALA A 32 -18.73 16.51 3.09
C ALA A 32 -18.07 17.49 4.07
N GLU A 33 -18.86 17.99 5.03
CA GLU A 33 -18.31 18.80 6.11
C GLU A 33 -17.43 17.93 7.01
N GLY A 34 -16.15 18.30 7.12
CA GLY A 34 -15.20 17.64 8.01
C GLY A 34 -15.43 17.99 9.49
N PRO A 35 -14.67 17.36 10.40
CA PRO A 35 -14.71 17.71 11.81
C PRO A 35 -14.45 19.20 12.06
N ALA A 36 -15.18 19.80 12.98
CA ALA A 36 -15.07 21.24 13.29
C ALA A 36 -13.67 21.67 13.75
N ASP A 37 -12.84 20.74 14.23
CA ASP A 37 -11.45 20.96 14.64
C ASP A 37 -10.43 20.85 13.49
N GLY A 38 -10.91 20.58 12.26
CA GLY A 38 -10.07 20.48 11.06
C GLY A 38 -9.09 19.30 11.03
N ARG A 39 -9.27 18.30 11.92
CA ARG A 39 -8.38 17.12 11.95
C ARG A 39 -8.57 16.27 10.71
N ASP A 40 -7.48 15.65 10.27
CA ASP A 40 -7.52 14.59 9.29
C ASP A 40 -8.25 13.36 9.86
N THR A 41 -9.09 12.74 9.06
CA THR A 41 -9.92 11.59 9.44
C THR A 41 -9.58 10.33 8.64
N TRP A 42 -8.63 10.40 7.71
CA TRP A 42 -8.13 9.27 6.94
C TRP A 42 -6.97 8.57 7.67
N CYS A 43 -6.78 7.29 7.41
CA CYS A 43 -5.62 6.51 7.87
C CYS A 43 -5.36 6.61 9.39
N LEU A 44 -6.45 6.63 10.20
CA LEU A 44 -6.33 6.86 11.65
C LEU A 44 -5.60 5.73 12.38
N GLY A 45 -5.78 4.47 11.93
CA GLY A 45 -5.12 3.30 12.49
C GLY A 45 -3.61 3.35 12.33
N SER A 46 -3.13 3.65 11.14
CA SER A 46 -1.68 3.79 10.90
C SER A 46 -1.08 4.99 11.63
N ALA A 47 -1.82 6.09 11.73
CA ALA A 47 -1.38 7.26 12.50
C ALA A 47 -1.23 6.92 13.99
N TYR A 48 -2.15 6.15 14.55
CA TYR A 48 -2.05 5.66 15.94
C TYR A 48 -0.87 4.69 16.08
N TRP A 49 -0.78 3.68 15.22
CA TRP A 49 0.31 2.70 15.24
C TRP A 49 1.67 3.38 15.14
N ALA A 50 1.82 4.33 14.23
CA ALA A 50 3.09 5.02 14.01
C ALA A 50 3.56 5.81 15.25
N ARG A 51 2.63 6.43 15.99
CA ARG A 51 2.95 7.08 17.28
C ARG A 51 3.40 6.06 18.32
N GLN A 52 2.69 4.92 18.44
CA GLN A 52 3.07 3.84 19.37
C GLN A 52 4.42 3.21 18.99
N ALA A 53 4.71 3.09 17.69
CA ALA A 53 6.00 2.61 17.21
C ALA A 53 7.15 3.52 17.67
N VAL A 54 6.97 4.84 17.59
CA VAL A 54 7.95 5.81 18.11
C VAL A 54 8.13 5.68 19.62
N GLU A 55 7.04 5.64 20.38
CA GLU A 55 7.06 5.54 21.84
C GLU A 55 7.74 4.26 22.33
N SER A 56 7.52 3.14 21.64
CA SER A 56 8.13 1.84 21.99
C SER A 56 9.54 1.67 21.47
N GLY A 57 10.05 2.59 20.65
CA GLY A 57 11.36 2.45 19.99
C GLY A 57 11.38 1.37 18.91
N TYR A 58 10.22 1.05 18.32
CA TYR A 58 10.10 0.10 17.22
C TYR A 58 10.97 0.49 16.04
N LYS A 59 11.60 -0.50 15.41
CA LYS A 59 12.43 -0.29 14.23
C LYS A 59 12.22 -1.43 13.24
N ALA A 60 11.95 -1.06 12.00
CA ALA A 60 12.00 -1.96 10.86
C ALA A 60 12.98 -1.41 9.81
N ARG A 61 13.47 -2.29 8.95
CA ARG A 61 14.36 -1.87 7.85
C ARG A 61 13.58 -1.13 6.77
N TYR A 62 12.40 -1.63 6.47
CA TYR A 62 11.42 -1.05 5.57
C TYR A 62 10.05 -1.70 5.80
N GLY A 63 9.02 -1.07 5.30
CA GLY A 63 7.67 -1.58 5.20
C GLY A 63 7.22 -1.71 3.74
N VAL A 64 6.26 -2.59 3.50
CA VAL A 64 5.53 -2.71 2.24
C VAL A 64 4.06 -2.67 2.59
N LEU A 65 3.38 -1.63 2.18
CA LEU A 65 1.92 -1.56 2.21
C LEU A 65 1.37 -2.29 0.99
N LEU A 66 0.28 -3.01 1.18
CA LEU A 66 -0.45 -3.68 0.12
C LEU A 66 -1.90 -3.21 0.19
N ASP A 67 -2.30 -2.36 -0.72
CA ASP A 67 -3.67 -1.89 -0.83
C ASP A 67 -4.25 -2.16 -2.21
N MET A 68 -5.49 -2.68 -2.25
CA MET A 68 -6.25 -2.95 -3.48
C MET A 68 -5.50 -3.82 -4.52
N VAL A 69 -4.57 -4.67 -4.09
CA VAL A 69 -3.60 -5.39 -4.94
C VAL A 69 -4.19 -6.58 -5.74
N GLY A 70 -5.50 -6.66 -5.88
CA GLY A 70 -6.15 -7.78 -6.58
C GLY A 70 -7.10 -7.35 -7.69
N GLY A 71 -7.29 -6.07 -7.93
CA GLY A 71 -8.27 -5.58 -8.89
C GLY A 71 -7.96 -5.98 -10.33
N ARG A 72 -9.00 -6.30 -11.09
CA ARG A 72 -8.89 -6.61 -12.52
C ARG A 72 -8.38 -5.40 -13.31
N GLY A 73 -7.34 -5.63 -14.11
CA GLY A 73 -6.72 -4.57 -14.92
C GLY A 73 -5.77 -3.65 -14.16
N CYS A 74 -5.48 -3.93 -12.88
CA CYS A 74 -4.53 -3.16 -12.11
C CYS A 74 -3.12 -3.22 -12.68
N THR A 75 -2.45 -2.08 -12.65
CA THR A 75 -1.01 -1.93 -12.77
C THR A 75 -0.53 -1.03 -11.63
N PHE A 76 0.69 -1.25 -11.18
CA PHE A 76 1.28 -0.59 -10.04
C PHE A 76 2.39 0.36 -10.52
N ALA A 77 2.08 1.66 -10.62
CA ALA A 77 3.10 2.67 -10.87
C ALA A 77 3.89 2.95 -9.58
N ARG A 78 5.10 3.47 -9.73
CA ARG A 78 5.91 3.89 -8.56
C ARG A 78 5.35 5.22 -8.05
N GLU A 79 4.54 5.18 -6.99
CA GLU A 79 3.91 6.39 -6.45
C GLU A 79 4.93 7.29 -5.73
N GLN A 80 4.65 8.58 -5.66
CA GLN A 80 5.69 9.57 -5.33
C GLN A 80 6.07 9.61 -3.86
N VAL A 81 5.19 9.29 -2.93
CA VAL A 81 5.54 9.24 -1.49
C VAL A 81 6.49 8.06 -1.25
N SER A 82 6.22 6.89 -1.86
CA SER A 82 7.12 5.74 -1.82
C SER A 82 8.49 6.08 -2.40
N LEU A 83 8.55 6.75 -3.53
CA LEU A 83 9.82 7.20 -4.12
C LEU A 83 10.55 8.20 -3.24
N GLN A 84 9.84 9.10 -2.57
CA GLN A 84 10.44 10.09 -1.68
C GLN A 84 11.09 9.45 -0.44
N TYR A 85 10.46 8.45 0.16
CA TYR A 85 10.87 7.90 1.45
C TYR A 85 11.58 6.54 1.35
N ALA A 86 11.29 5.73 0.33
CA ALA A 86 11.70 4.34 0.22
C ALA A 86 12.22 3.96 -1.18
N GLN A 87 12.72 4.90 -1.99
CA GLN A 87 13.15 4.66 -3.37
C GLN A 87 14.00 3.39 -3.55
N PRO A 88 15.03 3.09 -2.72
CA PRO A 88 15.82 1.87 -2.92
C PRO A 88 14.99 0.58 -2.78
N VAL A 89 13.93 0.60 -1.99
CA VAL A 89 13.05 -0.55 -1.80
C VAL A 89 12.06 -0.65 -2.97
N VAL A 90 11.54 0.49 -3.45
CA VAL A 90 10.73 0.57 -4.66
C VAL A 90 11.50 -0.02 -5.84
N ASP A 91 12.72 0.45 -6.07
CA ASP A 91 13.56 -0.02 -7.18
C ASP A 91 13.83 -1.53 -7.06
N LEU A 92 14.11 -2.03 -5.85
CA LEU A 92 14.31 -3.45 -5.59
C LEU A 92 13.08 -4.28 -5.99
N ILE A 93 11.90 -3.89 -5.54
CA ILE A 93 10.64 -4.64 -5.73
C ILE A 93 10.23 -4.60 -7.20
N TRP A 94 10.24 -3.43 -7.86
CA TRP A 94 9.89 -3.34 -9.28
C TRP A 94 10.85 -4.14 -10.17
N HIS A 95 12.16 -4.10 -9.90
CA HIS A 95 13.10 -4.93 -10.63
C HIS A 95 12.91 -6.43 -10.36
N LEU A 96 12.59 -6.82 -9.13
CA LEU A 96 12.26 -8.21 -8.81
C LEU A 96 11.01 -8.68 -9.57
N ALA A 97 9.96 -7.86 -9.61
CA ALA A 97 8.75 -8.17 -10.38
C ALA A 97 9.06 -8.41 -11.86
N ILE A 98 9.91 -7.57 -12.46
CA ILE A 98 10.35 -7.73 -13.86
C ILE A 98 11.12 -9.05 -14.02
N GLN A 99 12.06 -9.36 -13.14
CA GLN A 99 12.85 -10.60 -13.20
C GLN A 99 11.97 -11.85 -13.07
N LEU A 100 10.89 -11.76 -12.30
CA LEU A 100 9.90 -12.83 -12.14
C LEU A 100 8.87 -12.91 -13.29
N GLY A 101 8.96 -12.02 -14.28
CA GLY A 101 8.06 -11.99 -15.43
C GLY A 101 6.77 -11.19 -15.22
N TYR A 102 6.69 -10.41 -14.15
CA TYR A 102 5.52 -9.60 -13.80
C TYR A 102 5.63 -8.11 -14.18
N GLY A 103 6.61 -7.75 -15.02
CA GLY A 103 6.84 -6.35 -15.40
C GLY A 103 5.65 -5.65 -16.05
N HIS A 104 4.70 -6.40 -16.61
CA HIS A 104 3.47 -5.83 -17.15
C HIS A 104 2.49 -5.33 -16.07
N PHE A 105 2.58 -5.87 -14.84
CA PHE A 105 1.85 -5.34 -13.68
C PHE A 105 2.64 -4.25 -12.96
N PHE A 106 3.98 -4.28 -13.03
CA PHE A 106 4.90 -3.36 -12.38
C PHE A 106 5.72 -2.55 -13.41
N PRO A 107 5.07 -1.64 -14.19
CA PRO A 107 5.80 -0.81 -15.15
C PRO A 107 6.76 0.14 -14.42
N LEU A 108 7.90 0.44 -15.05
CA LEU A 108 8.87 1.43 -14.54
C LEU A 108 8.41 2.87 -14.84
N THR A 109 7.16 3.16 -14.53
CA THR A 109 6.57 4.50 -14.67
C THR A 109 6.32 5.08 -13.30
N ASP A 110 6.53 6.38 -13.17
CA ASP A 110 6.23 7.10 -11.95
C ASP A 110 4.75 7.51 -11.95
N GLY A 111 4.09 7.28 -10.82
CA GLY A 111 2.72 7.71 -10.55
C GLY A 111 2.66 9.09 -9.90
N GLY A 112 1.47 9.48 -9.44
CA GLY A 112 1.25 10.68 -8.65
C GLY A 112 1.48 10.47 -7.16
N TYR A 113 1.14 11.48 -6.37
CA TYR A 113 1.03 11.36 -4.94
C TYR A 113 -0.27 10.65 -4.58
N LEU A 114 -0.18 9.63 -3.75
CA LEU A 114 -1.33 8.99 -3.13
C LEU A 114 -1.22 9.11 -1.61
N ILE A 115 -2.36 9.26 -0.96
CA ILE A 115 -2.45 9.30 0.51
C ILE A 115 -3.03 7.96 0.94
N ASP A 116 -2.23 7.23 1.72
CA ASP A 116 -2.58 5.95 2.30
C ASP A 116 -1.77 5.75 3.59
N ASP A 117 -1.94 4.65 4.28
CA ASP A 117 -1.32 4.30 5.56
C ASP A 117 0.20 4.43 5.56
N HIS A 118 0.87 4.17 4.42
CA HIS A 118 2.32 4.32 4.29
C HIS A 118 2.82 5.75 4.56
N VAL A 119 1.97 6.76 4.36
CA VAL A 119 2.32 8.16 4.65
C VAL A 119 2.62 8.34 6.15
N ASN A 120 1.78 7.78 7.02
CA ASN A 120 1.97 7.83 8.46
C ASN A 120 3.17 6.99 8.91
N VAL A 121 3.38 5.82 8.32
CA VAL A 121 4.54 4.96 8.58
C VAL A 121 5.84 5.70 8.25
N ASN A 122 5.88 6.38 7.11
CA ASN A 122 7.02 7.18 6.68
C ASN A 122 7.23 8.44 7.54
N SER A 123 6.18 9.24 7.69
CA SER A 123 6.30 10.59 8.26
C SER A 123 6.41 10.60 9.77
N ILE A 124 5.72 9.68 10.47
CA ILE A 124 5.67 9.60 11.93
C ILE A 124 6.64 8.56 12.45
N ALA A 125 6.48 7.28 12.04
CA ALA A 125 7.33 6.19 12.56
C ALA A 125 8.74 6.19 11.99
N ARG A 126 8.98 6.95 10.91
CA ARG A 126 10.30 7.05 10.25
C ARG A 126 10.82 5.69 9.75
N VAL A 127 9.91 4.80 9.37
CA VAL A 127 10.21 3.55 8.70
C VAL A 127 10.02 3.75 7.20
N PRO A 128 11.05 3.57 6.36
CA PRO A 128 10.89 3.64 4.91
C PRO A 128 9.84 2.63 4.46
N CYS A 129 8.70 3.11 3.99
CA CYS A 129 7.57 2.27 3.59
C CYS A 129 7.13 2.66 2.17
N LEU A 130 7.07 1.66 1.30
CA LEU A 130 6.46 1.83 -0.01
C LEU A 130 5.02 1.30 0.00
N ASP A 131 4.27 1.74 -0.97
CA ASP A 131 2.92 1.28 -1.22
C ASP A 131 2.84 0.59 -2.58
N ILE A 132 2.27 -0.60 -2.61
CA ILE A 132 1.85 -1.30 -3.83
C ILE A 132 0.35 -1.11 -3.92
N VAL A 133 -0.04 -0.12 -4.69
CA VAL A 133 -1.43 0.30 -4.88
C VAL A 133 -1.70 0.48 -6.37
N PRO A 134 -2.89 0.16 -6.89
CA PRO A 134 -3.20 0.38 -8.29
C PRO A 134 -3.11 1.86 -8.66
N TYR A 135 -2.66 2.12 -9.88
CA TYR A 135 -2.59 3.49 -10.40
C TYR A 135 -3.20 3.56 -11.79
N PHE A 136 -4.37 4.17 -11.87
CA PHE A 136 -5.09 4.39 -13.12
C PHE A 136 -4.94 5.84 -13.56
N THR A 137 -4.64 6.04 -14.83
CA THR A 137 -4.55 7.39 -15.45
C THR A 137 -5.87 7.85 -16.02
N ASP A 138 -6.76 6.90 -16.30
CA ASP A 138 -8.04 7.15 -16.96
C ASP A 138 -9.18 6.84 -15.99
N GLY A 139 -10.03 7.81 -15.74
CA GLY A 139 -11.19 7.60 -14.88
C GLY A 139 -11.36 8.65 -13.78
N PRO A 140 -12.36 8.46 -12.91
CA PRO A 140 -12.69 9.42 -11.86
C PRO A 140 -11.73 9.37 -10.66
N SER A 141 -10.95 8.30 -10.53
CA SER A 141 -10.01 8.09 -9.43
C SER A 141 -8.78 7.36 -9.92
N ASN A 142 -7.62 7.69 -9.36
CA ASN A 142 -6.37 6.96 -9.59
C ASN A 142 -6.40 5.54 -8.98
N PHE A 143 -7.30 5.27 -8.04
CA PHE A 143 -7.51 3.94 -7.45
C PHE A 143 -8.35 3.00 -8.33
N GLY A 144 -8.91 3.52 -9.43
CA GLY A 144 -9.63 2.72 -10.41
C GLY A 144 -11.15 2.78 -10.30
N PRO A 145 -11.85 2.07 -11.20
CA PRO A 145 -13.29 2.24 -11.39
C PRO A 145 -14.16 1.60 -10.30
N THR A 146 -13.62 0.69 -9.50
CA THR A 146 -14.38 0.01 -8.44
C THR A 146 -14.20 0.65 -7.07
N TRP A 147 -13.18 1.51 -6.91
CA TRP A 147 -12.85 2.16 -5.66
C TRP A 147 -14.05 2.94 -5.10
N HIS A 148 -14.40 2.65 -3.84
CA HIS A 148 -15.53 3.24 -3.09
C HIS A 148 -16.89 3.10 -3.80
N THR A 149 -17.09 2.00 -4.53
CA THR A 149 -18.35 1.70 -5.20
C THR A 149 -18.91 0.33 -4.80
N LEU A 150 -20.21 0.10 -5.09
CA LEU A 150 -20.82 -1.22 -4.95
C LEU A 150 -20.30 -2.27 -5.94
N GLN A 151 -19.41 -1.87 -6.86
CA GLN A 151 -18.73 -2.77 -7.81
C GLN A 151 -17.43 -3.35 -7.26
N ASP A 152 -17.00 -2.94 -6.06
CA ASP A 152 -15.89 -3.57 -5.37
C ASP A 152 -16.32 -4.92 -4.78
N THR A 153 -16.31 -5.93 -5.65
CA THR A 153 -16.81 -7.27 -5.38
C THR A 153 -15.76 -8.33 -5.75
N PRO A 154 -15.85 -9.55 -5.19
CA PRO A 154 -14.93 -10.63 -5.50
C PRO A 154 -14.81 -10.97 -7.00
N GLU A 155 -15.87 -10.73 -7.79
CA GLU A 155 -15.88 -10.97 -9.24
C GLU A 155 -14.92 -10.04 -10.00
N ASN A 156 -14.56 -8.92 -9.40
CA ASN A 156 -13.59 -7.97 -9.95
C ASN A 156 -12.15 -8.24 -9.50
N ILE A 157 -11.91 -9.31 -8.79
CA ILE A 157 -10.56 -9.76 -8.44
C ILE A 157 -9.96 -10.59 -9.59
N ASP A 158 -8.70 -10.31 -9.92
CA ASP A 158 -7.90 -11.11 -10.85
C ASP A 158 -6.83 -11.91 -10.07
N PRO A 159 -6.93 -13.25 -10.03
CA PRO A 159 -5.95 -14.09 -9.36
C PRO A 159 -4.52 -13.92 -9.89
N ASN A 160 -4.34 -13.49 -11.15
CA ASN A 160 -3.00 -13.28 -11.71
C ASN A 160 -2.35 -12.02 -11.13
N VAL A 161 -3.13 -10.97 -10.87
CA VAL A 161 -2.66 -9.76 -10.17
C VAL A 161 -2.24 -10.11 -8.75
N LEU A 162 -3.12 -10.79 -7.99
CA LEU A 162 -2.80 -11.26 -6.63
C LEU A 162 -1.55 -12.14 -6.60
N LYS A 163 -1.42 -13.06 -7.58
CA LYS A 163 -0.24 -13.92 -7.70
C LYS A 163 1.02 -13.10 -7.97
N ALA A 164 0.95 -12.14 -8.87
CA ALA A 164 2.10 -11.29 -9.21
C ALA A 164 2.60 -10.54 -7.97
N VAL A 165 1.70 -9.88 -7.23
CA VAL A 165 2.05 -9.17 -5.99
C VAL A 165 2.59 -10.13 -4.93
N GLY A 166 1.91 -11.26 -4.71
CA GLY A 166 2.31 -12.21 -3.67
C GLY A 166 3.63 -12.95 -3.94
N GLN A 167 4.12 -12.95 -5.18
CA GLN A 167 5.40 -13.57 -5.55
C GLN A 167 6.55 -12.57 -5.69
N THR A 168 6.23 -11.30 -5.85
CA THR A 168 7.19 -10.19 -5.87
C THR A 168 7.55 -9.76 -4.47
#